data_3bba247c1f183d1430f8d34b8dbaa663
#
_entry.id   3bba247c1f183d1430f8d34b8dbaa663
#
_cell.length_a   1.000
_cell.length_b   1.000
_cell.length_c   1.000
_cell.angle_alpha   90.00
_cell.angle_beta   90.00
_cell.angle_gamma   90.00
#
_symmetry.space_group_name_H-M   'P 1'
#
loop_
_entity.id
_entity.type
_entity.pdbx_description
1 polymer ?
#
loop_
_entity_poly.entity_id
_entity_poly.type
_entity_poly.pdbx_seq_one_letter_code
_entity_poly.pdbx_strand_id
1 'polypeptide(L)'
;ERERAPMYEVGHTTADHRFVFGHGGMDGSDRQESGPIDLAMADMFGSSPRTVMTDNTVVRHHTSVRYDVACMDKYIADVLSLEAVACKDWLTNKVDRSVTGRVARQQCQGALQLPLSDCGVVSIDFTGRRGIATSIGHAPQAALCDAVAGSRMAIAEALTNIVGADSVAGLRSVSLSANWMWPCRNPGED
;
A
#
# COMPACT_ATOMS: atom_id res chain seq x y z
N GLU A 1 -2.96 31.43 -12.96
CA GLU A 1 -2.60 32.85 -13.17
C GLU A 1 -1.30 33.21 -12.42
N ARG A 2 -1.14 32.82 -11.15
CA ARG A 2 0.05 33.15 -10.35
C ARG A 2 1.35 32.63 -10.99
N GLU A 3 1.33 31.43 -11.53
CA GLU A 3 2.49 30.77 -12.13
C GLU A 3 2.62 31.05 -13.65
N ARG A 4 1.73 31.88 -14.21
CA ARG A 4 1.65 32.17 -15.64
C ARG A 4 1.59 30.91 -16.52
N ALA A 5 1.17 29.78 -15.95
CA ALA A 5 0.97 28.56 -16.69
C ALA A 5 -0.29 28.71 -17.58
N PRO A 6 -0.24 28.34 -18.85
CA PRO A 6 -1.42 28.34 -19.70
C PRO A 6 -2.41 27.31 -19.15
N MET A 7 -3.67 27.70 -19.06
CA MET A 7 -4.75 26.84 -18.57
C MET A 7 -5.90 26.95 -19.58
N TYR A 8 -6.40 25.80 -19.99
CA TYR A 8 -7.50 25.70 -20.93
C TYR A 8 -8.62 24.89 -20.31
N GLU A 9 -9.84 25.36 -20.44
CA GLU A 9 -11.01 24.57 -20.13
C GLU A 9 -11.24 23.61 -21.30
N VAL A 10 -11.15 22.31 -21.01
CA VAL A 10 -11.26 21.25 -22.03
C VAL A 10 -12.54 20.43 -21.91
N GLY A 11 -13.38 20.75 -20.96
CA GLY A 11 -14.64 20.06 -20.76
C GLY A 11 -15.30 20.39 -19.42
N HIS A 12 -16.44 19.83 -19.20
CA HIS A 12 -17.22 19.95 -17.97
C HIS A 12 -17.81 18.60 -17.56
N THR A 13 -18.09 18.45 -16.30
CA THR A 13 -18.75 17.25 -15.77
C THR A 13 -20.26 17.31 -16.01
N THR A 14 -20.84 16.19 -16.44
CA THR A 14 -22.25 16.00 -16.65
C THR A 14 -22.79 14.94 -15.67
N ALA A 15 -24.11 14.90 -15.50
CA ALA A 15 -24.74 13.90 -14.61
C ALA A 15 -25.31 12.69 -15.38
N ASP A 16 -24.97 12.55 -16.65
CA ASP A 16 -25.52 11.52 -17.53
C ASP A 16 -24.73 10.21 -17.53
N HIS A 17 -23.70 10.11 -16.69
CA HIS A 17 -22.81 8.95 -16.59
C HIS A 17 -22.20 8.50 -17.93
N ARG A 18 -21.89 9.46 -18.81
CA ARG A 18 -21.22 9.22 -20.07
C ARG A 18 -19.86 9.95 -20.12
N PHE A 19 -18.92 9.34 -20.79
CA PHE A 19 -17.66 9.97 -21.17
C PHE A 19 -17.72 10.27 -22.66
N VAL A 20 -17.77 11.54 -23.00
CA VAL A 20 -17.85 12.01 -24.38
C VAL A 20 -16.63 12.87 -24.69
N PHE A 21 -15.98 12.55 -25.78
CA PHE A 21 -14.90 13.37 -26.33
C PHE A 21 -15.22 13.66 -27.78
N GLY A 22 -15.48 14.92 -28.08
CA GLY A 22 -15.94 15.37 -29.41
C GLY A 22 -15.38 16.71 -29.81
N HIS A 23 -15.68 17.12 -30.99
CA HIS A 23 -15.34 18.42 -31.54
C HIS A 23 -16.47 19.44 -31.31
N GLY A 24 -16.96 19.56 -30.09
CA GLY A 24 -18.04 20.49 -29.77
C GLY A 24 -17.55 21.82 -29.20
N GLY A 25 -18.26 22.90 -29.46
CA GLY A 25 -18.02 24.20 -28.84
C GLY A 25 -18.37 24.15 -27.32
N MET A 26 -17.76 25.04 -26.55
CA MET A 26 -17.94 25.14 -25.09
C MET A 26 -19.36 25.48 -24.62
N ASP A 27 -20.28 25.78 -25.52
CA ASP A 27 -21.62 26.23 -25.21
C ASP A 27 -22.68 25.12 -25.07
N GLY A 28 -22.26 23.86 -25.21
CA GLY A 28 -23.13 22.69 -25.01
C GLY A 28 -24.23 22.52 -26.07
N SER A 29 -24.22 23.32 -27.17
CA SER A 29 -25.25 23.32 -28.19
C SER A 29 -25.07 22.24 -29.27
N ASP A 30 -23.90 21.67 -29.42
CA ASP A 30 -23.59 20.69 -30.48
C ASP A 30 -23.37 19.26 -29.92
N ARG A 31 -24.38 18.72 -29.20
CA ARG A 31 -24.40 17.28 -28.86
C ARG A 31 -24.67 16.36 -30.05
N GLN A 32 -24.76 16.86 -31.26
CA GLN A 32 -25.29 16.13 -32.41
C GLN A 32 -24.23 15.50 -33.32
N GLU A 33 -22.96 15.78 -33.12
CA GLU A 33 -21.91 15.04 -33.81
C GLU A 33 -21.26 14.06 -32.84
N SER A 34 -21.47 12.78 -33.10
CA SER A 34 -20.78 11.69 -32.37
C SER A 34 -19.28 11.90 -32.51
N GLY A 35 -18.65 12.36 -31.43
CA GLY A 35 -17.21 12.44 -31.35
C GLY A 35 -16.54 11.08 -31.44
N PRO A 36 -15.23 11.04 -31.52
CA PRO A 36 -14.49 9.78 -31.59
C PRO A 36 -14.69 8.90 -30.34
N ILE A 37 -15.17 9.46 -29.24
CA ILE A 37 -15.47 8.71 -28.00
C ILE A 37 -16.84 9.15 -27.48
N ASP A 38 -17.72 8.19 -27.30
CA ASP A 38 -18.99 8.34 -26.62
C ASP A 38 -19.34 7.01 -25.93
N LEU A 39 -18.91 6.87 -24.66
CA LEU A 39 -19.00 5.63 -23.89
C LEU A 39 -19.81 5.84 -22.60
N ALA A 40 -20.61 4.87 -22.25
CA ALA A 40 -21.20 4.85 -20.93
C ALA A 40 -20.10 4.57 -19.87
N MET A 41 -20.17 5.28 -18.74
CA MET A 41 -19.24 5.05 -17.63
C MET A 41 -19.28 3.60 -17.13
N ALA A 42 -20.44 2.95 -17.24
CA ALA A 42 -20.60 1.54 -16.89
C ALA A 42 -19.79 0.60 -17.80
N ASP A 43 -19.55 0.98 -19.06
CA ASP A 43 -18.72 0.19 -19.97
C ASP A 43 -17.23 0.34 -19.65
N MET A 44 -16.87 1.51 -19.13
CA MET A 44 -15.48 1.83 -18.76
C MET A 44 -15.11 1.27 -17.38
N PHE A 45 -16.01 1.40 -16.41
CA PHE A 45 -15.78 1.08 -14.99
C PHE A 45 -16.74 0.03 -14.45
N GLY A 46 -17.52 -0.61 -15.33
CA GLY A 46 -18.40 -1.72 -14.95
C GLY A 46 -17.64 -2.87 -14.30
N SER A 47 -18.36 -3.71 -13.61
CA SER A 47 -17.76 -4.84 -12.90
C SER A 47 -17.05 -5.78 -13.88
N SER A 48 -15.78 -6.02 -13.63
CA SER A 48 -15.05 -7.07 -14.32
C SER A 48 -15.78 -8.42 -14.17
N PRO A 49 -15.69 -9.32 -15.16
CA PRO A 49 -16.16 -10.67 -15.00
C PRO A 49 -15.59 -11.29 -13.72
N ARG A 50 -16.41 -12.05 -13.02
CA ARG A 50 -15.97 -12.72 -11.80
C ARG A 50 -14.81 -13.65 -12.13
N THR A 51 -13.63 -13.34 -11.61
CA THR A 51 -12.48 -14.23 -11.69
C THR A 51 -12.69 -15.36 -10.70
N VAL A 52 -12.68 -16.60 -11.18
CA VAL A 52 -12.68 -17.79 -10.34
C VAL A 52 -11.26 -18.32 -10.34
N MET A 53 -10.63 -18.26 -9.19
CA MET A 53 -9.31 -18.87 -8.98
C MET A 53 -9.53 -20.22 -8.31
N THR A 54 -8.96 -21.27 -8.89
CA THR A 54 -8.94 -22.60 -8.30
C THR A 54 -7.53 -22.89 -7.83
N ASP A 55 -7.41 -23.25 -6.57
CA ASP A 55 -6.15 -23.63 -5.95
C ASP A 55 -6.13 -25.13 -5.65
N ASN A 56 -4.97 -25.77 -5.82
CA ASN A 56 -4.67 -27.10 -5.36
C ASN A 56 -3.76 -27.00 -4.13
N THR A 57 -4.37 -26.85 -2.96
CA THR A 57 -3.63 -26.73 -1.72
C THR A 57 -2.69 -27.91 -1.50
N VAL A 58 -1.40 -27.66 -1.50
CA VAL A 58 -0.38 -28.63 -1.11
C VAL A 58 -0.02 -28.44 0.34
N VAL A 59 -0.38 -29.42 1.18
CA VAL A 59 0.03 -29.41 2.57
C VAL A 59 1.51 -29.76 2.65
N ARG A 60 2.33 -28.80 3.03
CA ARG A 60 3.76 -29.02 3.28
C ARG A 60 4.00 -29.42 4.73
N HIS A 61 4.70 -30.50 4.91
CA HIS A 61 5.17 -30.92 6.24
C HIS A 61 6.53 -30.26 6.51
N HIS A 62 6.56 -29.33 7.44
CA HIS A 62 7.80 -28.72 7.90
C HIS A 62 8.37 -29.52 9.06
N THR A 63 9.68 -29.72 9.05
CA THR A 63 10.39 -30.33 10.18
C THR A 63 10.30 -29.42 11.40
N SER A 64 9.91 -29.99 12.53
CA SER A 64 9.90 -29.23 13.79
C SER A 64 11.30 -28.71 14.10
N VAL A 65 11.41 -27.41 14.30
CA VAL A 65 12.67 -26.77 14.70
C VAL A 65 12.94 -27.10 16.16
N ARG A 66 14.16 -27.57 16.44
CA ARG A 66 14.65 -27.78 17.80
C ARG A 66 15.69 -26.72 18.11
N TYR A 67 15.51 -26.07 19.24
CA TYR A 67 16.43 -25.05 19.72
C TYR A 67 17.32 -25.61 20.82
N ASP A 68 18.62 -25.34 20.74
CA ASP A 68 19.57 -25.59 21.78
C ASP A 68 19.93 -24.27 22.47
N VAL A 69 19.67 -24.16 23.75
CA VAL A 69 19.96 -22.95 24.54
C VAL A 69 21.46 -22.58 24.49
N ALA A 70 22.34 -23.59 24.41
CA ALA A 70 23.77 -23.37 24.31
C ALA A 70 24.18 -22.66 22.97
N CYS A 71 23.31 -22.67 21.96
CA CYS A 71 23.54 -22.03 20.68
C CYS A 71 22.82 -20.67 20.54
N MET A 72 22.31 -20.08 21.61
CA MET A 72 21.51 -18.86 21.56
C MET A 72 22.22 -17.71 20.88
N ASP A 73 23.48 -17.47 21.19
CA ASP A 73 24.29 -16.38 20.58
C ASP A 73 24.38 -16.56 19.06
N LYS A 74 24.52 -17.81 18.61
CA LYS A 74 24.54 -18.11 17.17
C LYS A 74 23.18 -17.80 16.54
N TYR A 75 22.07 -18.18 17.16
CA TYR A 75 20.74 -17.92 16.64
C TYR A 75 20.46 -16.42 16.54
N ILE A 76 20.87 -15.65 17.54
CA ILE A 76 20.77 -14.18 17.52
C ILE A 76 21.57 -13.61 16.35
N ALA A 77 22.83 -14.04 16.21
CA ALA A 77 23.67 -13.60 15.11
C ALA A 77 23.09 -13.95 13.74
N ASP A 78 22.56 -15.16 13.59
CA ASP A 78 21.93 -15.62 12.34
C ASP A 78 20.69 -14.76 12.00
N VAL A 79 19.82 -14.46 12.99
CA VAL A 79 18.62 -13.62 12.79
C VAL A 79 19.03 -12.20 12.43
N LEU A 80 19.98 -11.59 13.13
CA LEU A 80 20.45 -10.24 12.87
C LEU A 80 21.15 -10.10 11.50
N SER A 81 21.61 -11.22 10.93
CA SER A 81 22.26 -11.28 9.63
C SER A 81 21.30 -11.52 8.47
N LEU A 82 20.02 -11.81 8.75
CA LEU A 82 19.01 -11.97 7.70
C LEU A 82 18.83 -10.66 6.92
N GLU A 83 18.68 -10.76 5.61
CA GLU A 83 18.46 -9.61 4.75
C GLU A 83 17.29 -8.72 5.21
N ALA A 84 16.20 -9.35 5.66
CA ALA A 84 15.02 -8.62 6.16
C ALA A 84 15.26 -7.88 7.48
N VAL A 85 16.26 -8.28 8.28
CA VAL A 85 16.52 -7.76 9.63
C VAL A 85 17.77 -6.90 9.68
N ALA A 86 18.77 -7.21 8.87
CA ALA A 86 20.07 -6.52 8.88
C ALA A 86 19.93 -5.01 8.68
N CYS A 87 20.79 -4.28 9.36
CA CYS A 87 20.84 -2.80 9.28
C CYS A 87 21.05 -2.30 7.86
N LYS A 88 20.22 -1.35 7.44
CA LYS A 88 20.25 -0.72 6.12
C LYS A 88 20.46 0.80 6.19
N ASP A 89 21.14 1.29 7.23
CA ASP A 89 21.36 2.71 7.44
C ASP A 89 22.00 3.40 6.23
N TRP A 90 22.90 2.71 5.56
CA TRP A 90 23.55 3.21 4.36
C TRP A 90 22.56 3.51 3.22
N LEU A 91 21.45 2.79 3.17
CA LEU A 91 20.37 3.01 2.20
C LEU A 91 19.36 4.02 2.74
N THR A 92 18.81 3.77 3.93
CA THR A 92 17.73 4.56 4.51
C THR A 92 18.10 6.00 4.82
N ASN A 93 19.38 6.28 5.07
CA ASN A 93 19.87 7.64 5.31
C ASN A 93 20.21 8.43 4.03
N LYS A 94 20.18 7.79 2.86
CA LYS A 94 20.55 8.43 1.59
C LYS A 94 19.37 8.64 0.64
N VAL A 95 18.31 7.88 0.78
CA VAL A 95 17.13 7.93 -0.09
C VAL A 95 15.95 8.50 0.66
N ASP A 96 14.92 8.83 -0.05
CA ASP A 96 13.68 9.51 0.34
C ASP A 96 13.19 9.20 1.77
N ARG A 97 13.79 9.88 2.74
CA ARG A 97 13.45 9.71 4.16
C ARG A 97 12.06 10.26 4.47
N SER A 98 11.66 11.29 3.75
CA SER A 98 10.35 11.88 3.87
C SER A 98 9.94 12.54 2.57
N VAL A 99 8.72 12.27 2.14
CA VAL A 99 8.12 12.87 0.95
C VAL A 99 7.14 13.95 1.39
N THR A 100 7.15 15.09 0.71
CA THR A 100 6.42 16.32 1.05
C THR A 100 7.01 17.06 2.27
N GLY A 101 6.67 18.32 2.43
CA GLY A 101 7.14 19.15 3.56
C GLY A 101 6.26 19.07 4.82
N ARG A 102 5.31 18.13 4.88
CA ARG A 102 4.29 18.05 5.94
C ARG A 102 4.32 16.72 6.68
N VAL A 103 5.50 16.15 6.85
CA VAL A 103 5.69 14.87 7.54
C VAL A 103 5.69 15.10 9.04
N ALA A 104 4.80 14.43 9.76
CA ALA A 104 4.76 14.40 11.21
C ALA A 104 5.54 13.22 11.80
N ARG A 105 5.56 12.08 11.09
CA ARG A 105 6.32 10.90 11.48
C ARG A 105 6.90 10.24 10.23
N GLN A 106 8.17 9.91 10.30
CA GLN A 106 8.93 9.25 9.23
C GLN A 106 9.53 7.93 9.72
N GLN A 107 10.20 7.21 8.83
CA GLN A 107 10.85 5.94 9.14
C GLN A 107 11.95 6.04 10.19
N CYS A 108 12.78 7.08 10.16
CA CYS A 108 13.86 7.26 11.12
C CYS A 108 13.36 7.97 12.37
N GLN A 109 13.58 7.38 13.54
CA GLN A 109 13.03 7.82 14.81
C GLN A 109 14.12 7.94 15.89
N GLY A 110 13.79 8.72 16.93
CA GLY A 110 14.62 8.89 18.12
C GLY A 110 15.89 9.70 17.88
N ALA A 111 16.71 9.83 18.93
CA ALA A 111 17.95 10.62 18.90
C ALA A 111 18.99 10.04 17.93
N LEU A 112 19.01 8.73 17.75
CA LEU A 112 19.94 8.04 16.84
C LEU A 112 19.43 8.00 15.40
N GLN A 113 18.22 8.43 15.14
CA GLN A 113 17.61 8.41 13.80
C GLN A 113 17.66 7.02 13.14
N LEU A 114 17.31 6.00 13.89
CA LEU A 114 17.26 4.62 13.38
C LEU A 114 15.97 4.38 12.59
N PRO A 115 16.01 3.57 11.53
CA PRO A 115 14.84 3.25 10.70
C PRO A 115 13.95 2.19 11.38
N LEU A 116 13.31 2.57 12.48
CA LEU A 116 12.53 1.68 13.34
C LEU A 116 11.01 1.84 13.17
N SER A 117 10.56 2.74 12.30
CA SER A 117 9.13 3.04 12.20
C SER A 117 8.56 2.56 10.87
N ASP A 118 7.64 1.60 10.94
CA ASP A 118 6.83 1.14 9.81
C ASP A 118 5.47 1.86 9.75
N CYS A 119 5.39 3.06 10.35
CA CYS A 119 4.26 3.95 10.30
C CYS A 119 4.70 5.35 9.89
N GLY A 120 4.19 5.83 8.77
CA GLY A 120 4.33 7.21 8.31
C GLY A 120 3.10 8.04 8.68
N VAL A 121 3.28 9.28 9.09
CA VAL A 121 2.18 10.22 9.34
C VAL A 121 2.45 11.52 8.60
N VAL A 122 1.50 11.94 7.76
CA VAL A 122 1.57 13.18 7.00
C VAL A 122 0.36 14.06 7.28
N SER A 123 0.57 15.37 7.36
CA SER A 123 -0.52 16.33 7.46
C SER A 123 -1.18 16.53 6.09
N ILE A 124 -2.52 16.57 6.08
CA ILE A 124 -3.31 16.89 4.88
C ILE A 124 -3.66 18.38 4.79
N ASP A 125 -3.36 19.14 5.82
CA ASP A 125 -3.56 20.60 5.85
C ASP A 125 -2.29 21.34 6.28
N PHE A 126 -2.29 22.65 6.12
CA PHE A 126 -1.15 23.50 6.51
C PHE A 126 -1.16 23.91 7.99
N THR A 127 -2.21 23.59 8.71
CA THR A 127 -2.33 23.88 10.16
C THR A 127 -1.80 22.74 11.02
N GLY A 128 -1.55 21.56 10.43
CA GLY A 128 -1.06 20.37 11.12
C GLY A 128 -2.07 19.74 12.09
N ARG A 129 -3.36 20.03 11.93
CA ARG A 129 -4.42 19.50 12.80
C ARG A 129 -5.04 18.20 12.29
N ARG A 130 -4.91 17.93 11.01
CA ARG A 130 -5.46 16.75 10.36
C ARG A 130 -4.37 16.05 9.58
N GLY A 131 -4.36 14.73 9.63
CA GLY A 131 -3.36 13.92 8.96
C GLY A 131 -3.88 12.56 8.54
N ILE A 132 -3.02 11.85 7.83
CA ILE A 132 -3.20 10.46 7.46
C ILE A 132 -2.02 9.69 8.01
N ALA A 133 -2.30 8.57 8.68
CA ALA A 133 -1.31 7.59 9.09
C ALA A 133 -1.37 6.39 8.15
N THR A 134 -0.22 5.88 7.76
CA THR A 134 -0.09 4.69 6.93
C THR A 134 0.95 3.76 7.54
N SER A 135 0.63 2.49 7.62
CA SER A 135 1.56 1.46 8.11
C SER A 135 1.60 0.27 7.17
N ILE A 136 2.63 -0.54 7.30
CA ILE A 136 2.83 -1.75 6.50
C ILE A 136 2.96 -2.95 7.44
N GLY A 137 2.46 -4.09 6.99
CA GLY A 137 2.74 -5.41 7.54
C GLY A 137 3.13 -6.35 6.41
N HIS A 138 4.12 -7.22 6.66
CA HIS A 138 4.74 -8.02 5.62
C HIS A 138 5.18 -9.38 6.16
N ALA A 139 4.55 -10.46 5.71
CA ALA A 139 4.86 -11.81 6.17
C ALA A 139 4.81 -12.89 5.05
N PRO A 140 5.47 -12.70 3.90
CA PRO A 140 5.37 -13.63 2.78
C PRO A 140 5.95 -15.00 3.08
N GLN A 141 7.07 -15.09 3.81
CA GLN A 141 7.70 -16.36 4.17
C GLN A 141 6.81 -17.19 5.10
N ALA A 142 6.13 -16.54 6.05
CA ALA A 142 5.16 -17.21 6.91
C ALA A 142 3.95 -17.71 6.10
N ALA A 143 3.51 -16.93 5.11
CA ALA A 143 2.40 -17.30 4.22
C ALA A 143 2.72 -18.51 3.34
N LEU A 144 3.99 -18.70 2.93
CA LEU A 144 4.42 -19.91 2.22
C LEU A 144 4.37 -21.17 3.10
N CYS A 145 4.51 -21.02 4.41
CA CYS A 145 4.39 -22.14 5.36
C CYS A 145 2.92 -22.44 5.66
N ASP A 146 2.15 -21.39 5.94
CA ASP A 146 0.73 -21.44 6.25
C ASP A 146 0.10 -20.13 5.82
N ALA A 147 -0.69 -20.16 4.74
CA ALA A 147 -1.32 -18.98 4.15
C ALA A 147 -2.24 -18.23 5.15
N VAL A 148 -2.95 -18.97 6.01
CA VAL A 148 -3.85 -18.39 7.02
C VAL A 148 -3.05 -17.68 8.10
N ALA A 149 -2.01 -18.34 8.63
CA ALA A 149 -1.14 -17.77 9.65
C ALA A 149 -0.39 -16.54 9.11
N GLY A 150 0.20 -16.64 7.92
CA GLY A 150 0.91 -15.55 7.28
C GLY A 150 0.03 -14.33 7.00
N SER A 151 -1.19 -14.53 6.53
CA SER A 151 -2.16 -13.44 6.33
C SER A 151 -2.49 -12.72 7.63
N ARG A 152 -2.72 -13.48 8.71
CA ARG A 152 -3.00 -12.90 10.04
C ARG A 152 -1.79 -12.15 10.59
N MET A 153 -0.58 -12.68 10.39
CA MET A 153 0.66 -12.03 10.81
C MET A 153 0.86 -10.69 10.10
N ALA A 154 0.71 -10.64 8.78
CA ALA A 154 0.85 -9.42 8.02
C ALA A 154 -0.17 -8.34 8.46
N ILE A 155 -1.42 -8.72 8.67
CA ILE A 155 -2.45 -7.80 9.14
C ILE A 155 -2.16 -7.34 10.58
N ALA A 156 -1.78 -8.25 11.47
CA ALA A 156 -1.45 -7.93 12.85
C ALA A 156 -0.26 -6.97 12.94
N GLU A 157 0.77 -7.19 12.13
CA GLU A 157 1.93 -6.29 12.05
C GLU A 157 1.51 -4.89 11.59
N ALA A 158 0.74 -4.77 10.50
CA ALA A 158 0.24 -3.48 10.05
C ALA A 158 -0.56 -2.75 11.14
N LEU A 159 -1.43 -3.46 11.86
CA LEU A 159 -2.23 -2.89 12.94
C LEU A 159 -1.39 -2.48 14.15
N THR A 160 -0.39 -3.27 14.53
CA THR A 160 0.51 -2.93 15.63
C THR A 160 1.41 -1.75 15.29
N ASN A 161 1.82 -1.62 14.05
CA ASN A 161 2.61 -0.47 13.59
C ASN A 161 1.81 0.84 13.59
N ILE A 162 0.49 0.80 13.37
CA ILE A 162 -0.35 1.99 13.32
C ILE A 162 -0.96 2.37 14.67
N VAL A 163 -0.99 1.47 15.65
CA VAL A 163 -1.69 1.67 16.92
C VAL A 163 -1.20 2.90 17.70
N GLY A 164 0.04 3.30 17.50
CA GLY A 164 0.62 4.50 18.09
C GLY A 164 0.24 5.82 17.40
N ALA A 165 -0.49 5.77 16.28
CA ALA A 165 -1.05 6.95 15.65
C ALA A 165 -2.41 7.28 16.29
N ASP A 166 -2.56 8.52 16.77
CA ASP A 166 -3.81 8.98 17.37
C ASP A 166 -4.87 9.17 16.27
N SER A 167 -5.77 8.21 16.16
CA SER A 167 -6.83 8.22 15.16
C SER A 167 -8.19 8.53 15.78
N VAL A 168 -9.00 9.33 15.06
CA VAL A 168 -10.28 9.87 15.54
C VAL A 168 -11.27 8.78 15.98
N ALA A 169 -11.27 7.64 15.33
CA ALA A 169 -12.20 6.54 15.62
C ALA A 169 -11.47 5.22 15.97
N GLY A 170 -10.20 5.30 16.37
CA GLY A 170 -9.38 4.13 16.65
C GLY A 170 -9.33 3.18 15.45
N LEU A 171 -9.31 1.89 15.71
CA LEU A 171 -9.24 0.85 14.67
C LEU A 171 -10.41 0.88 13.68
N ARG A 172 -11.53 1.51 14.01
CA ARG A 172 -12.68 1.65 13.10
C ARG A 172 -12.41 2.58 11.92
N SER A 173 -11.41 3.44 12.02
CA SER A 173 -10.99 4.35 10.94
C SER A 173 -9.93 3.75 10.03
N VAL A 174 -9.44 2.56 10.32
CA VAL A 174 -8.41 1.90 9.52
C VAL A 174 -9.04 1.27 8.29
N SER A 175 -8.51 1.61 7.13
CA SER A 175 -8.80 0.94 5.86
C SER A 175 -7.60 0.07 5.50
N LEU A 176 -7.85 -1.17 5.10
CA LEU A 176 -6.81 -2.12 4.72
C LEU A 176 -6.77 -2.25 3.19
N SER A 177 -5.57 -2.23 2.65
CA SER A 177 -5.28 -2.67 1.29
C SER A 177 -4.34 -3.86 1.38
N ALA A 178 -4.73 -4.98 0.80
CA ALA A 178 -3.95 -6.20 0.85
C ALA A 178 -3.47 -6.58 -0.56
N ASN A 179 -2.23 -7.04 -0.62
CA ASN A 179 -1.65 -7.57 -1.84
C ASN A 179 -1.02 -8.92 -1.52
N TRP A 180 -1.61 -9.98 -2.07
CA TRP A 180 -1.18 -11.36 -1.88
C TRP A 180 -0.48 -11.84 -3.15
N MET A 181 0.70 -11.30 -3.43
CA MET A 181 1.47 -11.64 -4.61
C MET A 181 2.72 -12.43 -4.24
N TRP A 182 2.89 -13.54 -4.93
CA TRP A 182 4.08 -14.37 -4.88
C TRP A 182 4.41 -14.90 -6.29
N PRO A 183 5.66 -15.12 -6.65
CA PRO A 183 6.04 -15.58 -7.99
C PRO A 183 5.52 -16.97 -8.39
N CYS A 184 5.01 -17.77 -7.48
CA CYS A 184 4.37 -19.09 -7.69
C CYS A 184 5.14 -19.99 -8.68
N ARG A 185 6.45 -20.14 -8.46
CA ARG A 185 7.34 -20.89 -9.36
C ARG A 185 7.43 -22.36 -9.02
N ASN A 186 7.05 -22.73 -7.82
CA ASN A 186 7.13 -24.09 -7.32
C ASN A 186 5.73 -24.60 -6.97
N PRO A 187 5.50 -25.93 -7.08
CA PRO A 187 4.23 -26.52 -6.65
C PRO A 187 3.88 -26.16 -5.18
N GLY A 188 2.65 -25.73 -4.94
CA GLY A 188 2.15 -25.36 -3.63
C GLY A 188 2.56 -23.95 -3.15
N GLU A 189 2.90 -23.07 -4.07
CA GLU A 189 3.09 -21.63 -3.81
C GLU A 189 1.90 -20.78 -4.27
N ASP A 190 0.90 -21.40 -4.89
CA ASP A 190 -0.34 -20.81 -5.39
C ASP A 190 -1.49 -20.84 -4.36
#